data_a3008a527d206247bca7d0108ef87103
#
_entry.id   a3008a527d206247bca7d0108ef87103
#
_cell.length_a   1.000
_cell.length_b   1.000
_cell.length_c   1.000
_cell.angle_alpha   90.00
_cell.angle_beta   90.00
_cell.angle_gamma   90.00
#
_symmetry.space_group_name_H-M   'P 1'
#
loop_
_entity.id
_entity.type
_entity.pdbx_description
1 polymer ?
#
loop_
_entity_poly.entity_id
_entity_poly.type
_entity_poly.pdbx_seq_one_letter_code
_entity_poly.pdbx_strand_id
1 'polypeptide(L)'
;MTKTITAFDLETTGLDTQNDHIIQLGLVKINSETFQELGNKCWYIKPTVDFTISPEAEEKTGLTKEFILANGVLLSSIWDEAREFIGDDDILSYNGNHFDVPMLYYNLQRSNLKFTFGGRMYYDSLVIERKRNSMKLGDVYKRYTGNELVDAHDALADVRALIEIFKHQTMNMEGIEDPEFNLVSPEGFLKRNDKGDLVFATGKYKGKLTNDICSSDIGYIKWVLEKFSNVTAQSIKDAWYVAHPKQ
;
A
#
# COMPACT_ATOMS: atom_id res chain seq x y z
N MET A 1 0.37 16.13 18.78
CA MET A 1 -0.69 15.18 18.30
C MET A 1 -0.04 13.84 18.24
N THR A 2 -0.67 12.81 18.75
CA THR A 2 -0.17 11.43 18.69
C THR A 2 -0.20 11.01 17.22
N LYS A 3 0.93 10.54 16.70
CA LYS A 3 1.02 10.09 15.31
C LYS A 3 0.29 8.76 15.15
N THR A 4 -0.45 8.60 14.07
CA THR A 4 -1.24 7.41 13.78
C THR A 4 -0.75 6.73 12.50
N ILE A 5 -0.96 5.42 12.42
CA ILE A 5 -0.67 4.60 11.24
C ILE A 5 -1.95 3.88 10.87
N THR A 6 -2.33 3.90 9.61
CA THR A 6 -3.38 3.04 9.06
C THR A 6 -2.75 1.89 8.31
N ALA A 7 -2.93 0.68 8.83
CA ALA A 7 -2.58 -0.56 8.13
C ALA A 7 -3.73 -0.96 7.20
N PHE A 8 -3.42 -1.50 6.02
CA PHE A 8 -4.43 -1.97 5.08
C PHE A 8 -4.02 -3.24 4.36
N ASP A 9 -5.02 -3.99 3.94
CA ASP A 9 -4.89 -5.19 3.15
C ASP A 9 -6.09 -5.33 2.21
N LEU A 10 -5.94 -6.04 1.10
CA LEU A 10 -6.92 -6.22 0.05
C LEU A 10 -7.10 -7.70 -0.30
N GLU A 11 -8.37 -8.17 -0.35
CA GLU A 11 -8.68 -9.38 -1.07
C GLU A 11 -9.20 -9.04 -2.48
N THR A 12 -8.84 -9.87 -3.45
CA THR A 12 -9.00 -9.54 -4.87
C THR A 12 -9.50 -10.73 -5.69
N THR A 13 -9.98 -10.46 -6.90
CA THR A 13 -10.43 -11.51 -7.84
C THR A 13 -9.28 -12.33 -8.42
N GLY A 14 -8.05 -11.83 -8.35
CA GLY A 14 -6.85 -12.45 -8.86
C GLY A 14 -5.64 -11.56 -8.66
N LEU A 15 -4.53 -11.87 -9.31
CA LEU A 15 -3.22 -11.24 -9.08
C LEU A 15 -2.83 -10.15 -10.11
N ASP A 16 -3.63 -9.93 -11.14
CA ASP A 16 -3.38 -8.88 -12.13
C ASP A 16 -3.85 -7.53 -11.58
N THR A 17 -2.92 -6.75 -11.04
CA THR A 17 -3.24 -5.46 -10.41
C THR A 17 -3.93 -4.46 -11.33
N GLN A 18 -3.77 -4.61 -12.65
CA GLN A 18 -4.37 -3.70 -13.64
C GLN A 18 -5.80 -4.10 -14.02
N ASN A 19 -6.10 -5.40 -14.07
CA ASN A 19 -7.35 -5.91 -14.60
C ASN A 19 -8.25 -6.54 -13.53
N ASP A 20 -7.67 -7.11 -12.47
CA ASP A 20 -8.43 -7.69 -11.37
C ASP A 20 -9.10 -6.65 -10.48
N HIS A 21 -10.03 -7.10 -9.67
CA HIS A 21 -10.89 -6.25 -8.85
C HIS A 21 -10.67 -6.51 -7.36
N ILE A 22 -10.75 -5.46 -6.55
CA ILE A 22 -10.86 -5.57 -5.11
C ILE A 22 -12.22 -6.15 -4.76
N ILE A 23 -12.26 -7.16 -3.89
CA ILE A 23 -13.48 -7.76 -3.35
C ILE A 23 -13.59 -7.62 -1.82
N GLN A 24 -12.50 -7.30 -1.12
CA GLN A 24 -12.52 -6.89 0.28
C GLN A 24 -11.45 -5.81 0.52
N LEU A 25 -11.77 -4.83 1.35
CA LEU A 25 -10.83 -3.81 1.83
C LEU A 25 -10.86 -3.80 3.36
N GLY A 26 -9.74 -4.11 3.99
CA GLY A 26 -9.53 -4.06 5.43
C GLY A 26 -8.63 -2.89 5.82
N LEU A 27 -9.05 -2.09 6.80
CA LEU A 27 -8.29 -0.98 7.38
C LEU A 27 -8.24 -1.13 8.89
N VAL A 28 -7.07 -0.94 9.51
CA VAL A 28 -6.91 -0.83 10.95
C VAL A 28 -6.05 0.38 11.26
N LYS A 29 -6.59 1.29 12.06
CA LYS A 29 -5.86 2.46 12.58
C LYS A 29 -5.23 2.13 13.91
N ILE A 30 -3.95 2.45 14.09
CA ILE A 30 -3.20 2.24 15.33
C ILE A 30 -2.51 3.52 15.79
N ASN A 31 -2.26 3.59 17.09
CA ASN A 31 -1.31 4.53 17.66
C ASN A 31 0.12 4.10 17.29
N SER A 32 0.94 5.00 16.76
CA SER A 32 2.29 4.66 16.26
C SER A 32 3.32 4.34 17.36
N GLU A 33 3.05 4.72 18.61
CA GLU A 33 3.95 4.49 19.75
C GLU A 33 3.57 3.23 20.54
N THR A 34 2.26 3.06 20.78
CA THR A 34 1.76 1.96 21.62
C THR A 34 1.28 0.75 20.83
N PHE A 35 1.10 0.91 19.51
CA PHE A 35 0.48 -0.07 18.60
C PHE A 35 -0.93 -0.50 18.98
N GLN A 36 -1.58 0.26 19.87
CA GLN A 36 -2.96 0.04 20.24
C GLN A 36 -3.87 0.32 19.04
N GLU A 37 -4.79 -0.60 18.73
CA GLU A 37 -5.85 -0.40 17.76
C GLU A 37 -6.78 0.72 18.24
N LEU A 38 -6.99 1.73 17.39
CA LEU A 38 -7.85 2.88 17.63
C LEU A 38 -9.20 2.75 16.91
N GLY A 39 -9.28 1.88 15.92
CA GLY A 39 -10.47 1.58 15.16
C GLY A 39 -10.16 0.75 13.93
N ASN A 40 -11.21 0.20 13.32
CA ASN A 40 -11.09 -0.57 12.10
C ASN A 40 -12.29 -0.37 11.18
N LYS A 41 -12.11 -0.71 9.90
CA LYS A 41 -13.14 -0.75 8.88
C LYS A 41 -12.90 -1.96 7.98
N CYS A 42 -13.98 -2.57 7.54
CA CYS A 42 -13.91 -3.64 6.56
C CYS A 42 -15.15 -3.59 5.66
N TRP A 43 -14.95 -3.69 4.36
CA TRP A 43 -16.04 -3.73 3.38
C TRP A 43 -15.81 -4.82 2.37
N TYR A 44 -16.85 -5.57 2.05
CA TYR A 44 -16.89 -6.36 0.82
C TYR A 44 -17.21 -5.44 -0.35
N ILE A 45 -16.44 -5.54 -1.42
CA ILE A 45 -16.53 -4.63 -2.56
C ILE A 45 -17.07 -5.39 -3.76
N LYS A 46 -18.16 -4.89 -4.32
CA LYS A 46 -18.75 -5.43 -5.54
C LYS A 46 -18.23 -4.65 -6.75
N PRO A 47 -17.52 -5.29 -7.69
CA PRO A 47 -17.16 -4.68 -8.97
C PRO A 47 -18.38 -4.17 -9.74
N THR A 48 -18.21 -3.07 -10.49
CA THR A 48 -19.28 -2.49 -11.32
C THR A 48 -19.49 -3.19 -12.66
N VAL A 49 -18.59 -4.11 -13.00
CA VAL A 49 -18.62 -4.91 -14.21
C VAL A 49 -18.81 -6.38 -13.87
N ASP A 50 -19.14 -7.20 -14.85
CA ASP A 50 -19.11 -8.66 -14.64
C ASP A 50 -17.68 -9.11 -14.36
N PHE A 51 -17.51 -10.02 -13.41
CA PHE A 51 -16.22 -10.48 -12.92
C PHE A 51 -16.24 -11.97 -12.61
N THR A 52 -15.07 -12.56 -12.56
CA THR A 52 -14.83 -13.91 -12.05
C THR A 52 -13.79 -13.84 -10.95
N ILE A 53 -13.93 -14.65 -9.92
CA ILE A 53 -12.87 -14.83 -8.91
C ILE A 53 -12.06 -16.05 -9.36
N SER A 54 -10.74 -15.93 -9.35
CA SER A 54 -9.91 -17.08 -9.70
C SER A 54 -10.07 -18.19 -8.67
N PRO A 55 -9.97 -19.47 -9.07
CA PRO A 55 -10.08 -20.59 -8.13
C PRO A 55 -9.12 -20.47 -6.95
N GLU A 56 -7.91 -19.95 -7.20
CA GLU A 56 -6.90 -19.77 -6.17
C GLU A 56 -7.27 -18.65 -5.19
N ALA A 57 -7.90 -17.56 -5.68
CA ALA A 57 -8.39 -16.49 -4.82
C ALA A 57 -9.57 -16.95 -3.99
N GLU A 58 -10.53 -17.67 -4.59
CA GLU A 58 -11.68 -18.22 -3.88
C GLU A 58 -11.27 -19.24 -2.81
N GLU A 59 -10.31 -20.14 -3.14
CA GLU A 59 -9.78 -21.10 -2.18
C GLU A 59 -9.12 -20.44 -0.97
N LYS A 60 -8.38 -19.34 -1.19
CA LYS A 60 -7.67 -18.63 -0.14
C LYS A 60 -8.59 -17.80 0.75
N THR A 61 -9.47 -17.03 0.14
CA THR A 61 -10.30 -16.03 0.83
C THR A 61 -11.61 -16.58 1.34
N GLY A 62 -12.10 -17.69 0.73
CA GLY A 62 -13.46 -18.22 0.93
C GLY A 62 -14.56 -17.33 0.35
N LEU A 63 -14.20 -16.26 -0.38
CA LEU A 63 -15.15 -15.31 -0.95
C LEU A 63 -15.60 -15.78 -2.33
N THR A 64 -16.88 -16.13 -2.47
CA THR A 64 -17.46 -16.50 -3.76
C THR A 64 -18.07 -15.30 -4.48
N LYS A 65 -18.24 -15.43 -5.80
CA LYS A 65 -18.93 -14.39 -6.59
C LYS A 65 -20.34 -14.11 -6.07
N GLU A 66 -21.08 -15.15 -5.71
CA GLU A 66 -22.44 -15.07 -5.17
C GLU A 66 -22.45 -14.28 -3.85
N PHE A 67 -21.49 -14.56 -2.97
CA PHE A 67 -21.35 -13.84 -1.71
C PHE A 67 -21.09 -12.34 -1.94
N ILE A 68 -20.15 -12.00 -2.83
CA ILE A 68 -19.81 -10.62 -3.16
C ILE A 68 -20.98 -9.90 -3.84
N LEU A 69 -21.73 -10.57 -4.72
CA LEU A 69 -22.93 -9.97 -5.34
C LEU A 69 -24.03 -9.67 -4.31
N ALA A 70 -24.18 -10.52 -3.30
CA ALA A 70 -25.21 -10.39 -2.26
C ALA A 70 -24.83 -9.37 -1.16
N ASN A 71 -23.56 -9.30 -0.76
CA ASN A 71 -23.10 -8.57 0.43
C ASN A 71 -22.19 -7.39 0.11
N GLY A 72 -21.63 -7.33 -1.09
CA GLY A 72 -20.68 -6.28 -1.48
C GLY A 72 -21.37 -4.96 -1.80
N VAL A 73 -20.69 -3.88 -1.46
CA VAL A 73 -21.05 -2.51 -1.80
C VAL A 73 -20.12 -1.97 -2.91
N LEU A 74 -20.51 -0.89 -3.56
CA LEU A 74 -19.64 -0.26 -4.57
C LEU A 74 -18.46 0.44 -3.89
N LEU A 75 -17.26 0.33 -4.46
CA LEU A 75 -16.09 1.06 -3.97
C LEU A 75 -16.38 2.57 -3.87
N SER A 76 -17.09 3.12 -4.84
CA SER A 76 -17.48 4.55 -4.85
C SER A 76 -18.40 4.96 -3.70
N SER A 77 -19.19 4.03 -3.14
CA SER A 77 -20.10 4.34 -2.04
C SER A 77 -19.41 4.41 -0.67
N ILE A 78 -18.23 3.78 -0.52
CA ILE A 78 -17.51 3.75 0.75
C ILE A 78 -16.21 4.57 0.72
N TRP A 79 -15.79 5.01 -0.45
CA TRP A 79 -14.46 5.58 -0.61
C TRP A 79 -14.23 6.87 0.18
N ASP A 80 -15.24 7.74 0.29
CA ASP A 80 -15.11 8.95 1.10
C ASP A 80 -14.97 8.60 2.59
N GLU A 81 -15.71 7.62 3.10
CA GLU A 81 -15.57 7.11 4.45
C GLU A 81 -14.18 6.48 4.69
N ALA A 82 -13.70 5.64 3.76
CA ALA A 82 -12.37 5.04 3.82
C ALA A 82 -11.27 6.10 3.83
N ARG A 83 -11.36 7.10 2.96
CA ARG A 83 -10.40 8.20 2.88
C ARG A 83 -10.41 9.06 4.14
N GLU A 84 -11.58 9.37 4.71
CA GLU A 84 -11.71 10.09 5.97
C GLU A 84 -11.13 9.27 7.13
N PHE A 85 -11.38 7.96 7.16
CA PHE A 85 -10.80 7.06 8.16
C PHE A 85 -9.27 7.03 8.08
N ILE A 86 -8.67 6.96 6.88
CA ILE A 86 -7.23 7.03 6.69
C ILE A 86 -6.70 8.41 7.12
N GLY A 87 -7.37 9.50 6.75
CA GLY A 87 -6.95 10.87 7.07
C GLY A 87 -5.54 11.16 6.57
N ASP A 88 -4.70 11.71 7.45
CA ASP A 88 -3.27 12.04 7.18
C ASP A 88 -2.31 11.01 7.77
N ASP A 89 -2.80 9.82 8.15
CA ASP A 89 -1.99 8.77 8.76
C ASP A 89 -0.86 8.31 7.84
N ASP A 90 0.23 7.86 8.45
CA ASP A 90 1.19 7.00 7.77
C ASP A 90 0.52 5.66 7.41
N ILE A 91 1.04 4.99 6.41
CA ILE A 91 0.45 3.77 5.86
C ILE A 91 1.36 2.57 6.12
N LEU A 92 0.75 1.43 6.47
CA LEU A 92 1.43 0.15 6.66
C LEU A 92 0.76 -0.93 5.81
N SER A 93 1.56 -1.76 5.14
CA SER A 93 1.09 -2.96 4.44
C SER A 93 2.14 -4.07 4.43
N TYR A 94 1.79 -5.24 3.90
CA TYR A 94 2.71 -6.35 3.66
C TYR A 94 2.80 -6.65 2.15
N ASN A 95 3.95 -6.43 1.51
CA ASN A 95 4.14 -6.50 0.05
C ASN A 95 3.27 -5.52 -0.75
N GLY A 96 2.71 -4.52 -0.09
CA GLY A 96 1.75 -3.61 -0.71
C GLY A 96 2.34 -2.76 -1.82
N ASN A 97 3.65 -2.49 -1.80
CA ASN A 97 4.34 -1.80 -2.89
C ASN A 97 4.15 -2.52 -4.24
N HIS A 98 4.09 -3.85 -4.23
CA HIS A 98 4.01 -4.65 -5.45
C HIS A 98 2.58 -5.13 -5.76
N PHE A 99 1.68 -5.10 -4.78
CA PHE A 99 0.33 -5.64 -4.97
C PHE A 99 -0.77 -4.66 -4.57
N ASP A 100 -0.95 -4.37 -3.28
CA ASP A 100 -2.12 -3.61 -2.78
C ASP A 100 -2.18 -2.18 -3.30
N VAL A 101 -1.04 -1.49 -3.34
CA VAL A 101 -0.99 -0.10 -3.81
C VAL A 101 -1.34 0.02 -5.29
N PRO A 102 -0.73 -0.74 -6.22
CA PRO A 102 -1.16 -0.71 -7.61
C PRO A 102 -2.59 -1.24 -7.80
N MET A 103 -3.01 -2.29 -7.09
CA MET A 103 -4.38 -2.80 -7.14
C MET A 103 -5.39 -1.73 -6.74
N LEU A 104 -5.18 -1.07 -5.60
CA LEU A 104 -6.03 0.02 -5.13
C LEU A 104 -6.04 1.18 -6.14
N TYR A 105 -4.88 1.57 -6.65
CA TYR A 105 -4.79 2.64 -7.65
C TYR A 105 -5.64 2.38 -8.88
N TYR A 106 -5.51 1.19 -9.50
CA TYR A 106 -6.26 0.88 -10.72
C TYR A 106 -7.76 0.74 -10.47
N ASN A 107 -8.17 0.19 -9.31
CA ASN A 107 -9.58 0.10 -8.94
C ASN A 107 -10.20 1.48 -8.69
N LEU A 108 -9.47 2.39 -8.03
CA LEU A 108 -9.90 3.77 -7.86
C LEU A 108 -9.99 4.51 -9.20
N GLN A 109 -9.00 4.32 -10.08
CA GLN A 109 -9.01 4.93 -11.41
C GLN A 109 -10.23 4.47 -12.23
N ARG A 110 -10.53 3.17 -12.26
CA ARG A 110 -11.73 2.61 -12.93
C ARG A 110 -13.04 3.15 -12.35
N SER A 111 -13.05 3.46 -11.08
CA SER A 111 -14.21 4.05 -10.37
C SER A 111 -14.26 5.59 -10.45
N ASN A 112 -13.32 6.23 -11.18
CA ASN A 112 -13.16 7.69 -11.24
C ASN A 112 -12.96 8.34 -9.86
N LEU A 113 -12.28 7.62 -8.94
CA LEU A 113 -11.95 8.08 -7.61
C LEU A 113 -10.46 8.44 -7.52
N LYS A 114 -10.10 9.25 -6.53
CA LYS A 114 -8.72 9.71 -6.35
C LYS A 114 -8.24 9.42 -4.94
N PHE A 115 -6.98 9.02 -4.84
CA PHE A 115 -6.24 8.94 -3.60
C PHE A 115 -4.75 9.18 -3.88
N THR A 116 -4.05 9.71 -2.90
CA THR A 116 -2.60 9.88 -2.97
C THR A 116 -1.95 9.41 -1.68
N PHE A 117 -0.85 8.71 -1.82
CA PHE A 117 0.04 8.39 -0.71
C PHE A 117 1.05 9.52 -0.43
N GLY A 118 1.00 10.61 -1.20
CA GLY A 118 1.92 11.74 -1.04
C GLY A 118 1.81 12.42 0.32
N GLY A 119 2.95 12.82 0.88
CA GLY A 119 3.02 13.55 2.15
C GLY A 119 3.04 12.69 3.41
N ARG A 120 2.95 11.36 3.31
CA ARG A 120 2.96 10.40 4.43
C ARG A 120 4.07 9.36 4.27
N MET A 121 4.46 8.75 5.38
CA MET A 121 5.35 7.60 5.36
C MET A 121 4.56 6.37 4.90
N TYR A 122 5.24 5.52 4.16
CA TYR A 122 4.70 4.24 3.74
C TYR A 122 5.65 3.12 4.21
N TYR A 123 5.13 2.22 5.03
CA TYR A 123 5.86 1.08 5.57
C TYR A 123 5.40 -0.19 4.86
N ASP A 124 6.35 -0.88 4.19
CA ASP A 124 6.11 -2.23 3.65
C ASP A 124 6.90 -3.24 4.50
N SER A 125 6.16 -3.98 5.34
CA SER A 125 6.77 -4.92 6.28
C SER A 125 7.53 -6.05 5.61
N LEU A 126 7.19 -6.45 4.37
CA LEU A 126 7.95 -7.44 3.62
C LEU A 126 9.35 -6.93 3.28
N VAL A 127 9.54 -5.64 3.04
CA VAL A 127 10.87 -5.08 2.76
C VAL A 127 11.80 -5.30 3.95
N ILE A 128 11.27 -5.22 5.18
CA ILE A 128 12.00 -5.53 6.41
C ILE A 128 12.41 -7.01 6.43
N GLU A 129 11.51 -7.91 6.03
CA GLU A 129 11.73 -9.35 6.08
C GLU A 129 12.59 -9.90 4.93
N ARG A 130 12.74 -9.19 3.82
CA ARG A 130 13.57 -9.64 2.66
C ARG A 130 15.00 -10.01 3.02
N LYS A 131 15.49 -9.51 4.14
CA LYS A 131 16.83 -9.86 4.67
C LYS A 131 16.81 -11.13 5.55
N ARG A 132 15.64 -11.76 5.75
CA ARG A 132 15.42 -12.92 6.62
C ARG A 132 14.79 -14.08 5.84
N ASN A 133 14.77 -15.30 6.37
CA ASN A 133 14.47 -16.51 5.57
C ASN A 133 13.03 -16.55 5.10
N SER A 134 11.97 -16.84 5.52
CA SER A 134 10.64 -16.90 4.90
C SER A 134 9.93 -15.54 4.89
N MET A 135 9.16 -15.27 3.82
CA MET A 135 8.49 -14.00 3.55
C MET A 135 6.96 -14.10 3.56
N LYS A 136 6.38 -15.27 3.79
CA LYS A 136 4.92 -15.41 3.92
C LYS A 136 4.46 -14.82 5.24
N LEU A 137 3.34 -14.07 5.23
CA LEU A 137 2.82 -13.38 6.41
C LEU A 137 2.65 -14.32 7.61
N GLY A 138 2.06 -15.49 7.43
CA GLY A 138 1.86 -16.49 8.49
C GLY A 138 3.16 -17.01 9.08
N ASP A 139 4.19 -17.29 8.24
CA ASP A 139 5.50 -17.75 8.71
C ASP A 139 6.23 -16.65 9.50
N VAL A 140 6.12 -15.40 9.05
CA VAL A 140 6.68 -14.24 9.73
C VAL A 140 5.98 -14.00 11.06
N TYR A 141 4.64 -14.05 11.07
CA TYR A 141 3.82 -13.93 12.29
C TYR A 141 4.23 -14.98 13.32
N LYS A 142 4.30 -16.26 12.91
CA LYS A 142 4.73 -17.35 13.80
C LYS A 142 6.15 -17.14 14.33
N ARG A 143 7.06 -16.63 13.52
CA ARG A 143 8.45 -16.35 13.93
C ARG A 143 8.51 -15.32 15.05
N TYR A 144 7.72 -14.25 14.97
CA TYR A 144 7.75 -13.17 15.95
C TYR A 144 6.89 -13.46 17.20
N THR A 145 5.76 -14.12 17.04
CA THR A 145 4.79 -14.33 18.12
C THR A 145 4.83 -15.74 18.74
N GLY A 146 5.40 -16.71 18.03
CA GLY A 146 5.34 -18.14 18.39
C GLY A 146 4.00 -18.82 18.06
N ASN A 147 3.00 -18.07 17.58
CA ASN A 147 1.64 -18.55 17.33
C ASN A 147 1.38 -18.75 15.84
N GLU A 148 0.44 -19.65 15.49
CA GLU A 148 -0.08 -19.74 14.12
C GLU A 148 -1.05 -18.59 13.85
N LEU A 149 -1.05 -18.07 12.61
CA LEU A 149 -2.05 -17.10 12.17
C LEU A 149 -3.37 -17.82 11.90
N VAL A 150 -4.40 -17.48 12.68
CA VAL A 150 -5.76 -17.96 12.51
C VAL A 150 -6.50 -17.02 11.57
N ASP A 151 -7.41 -17.58 10.77
CA ASP A 151 -8.21 -16.84 9.77
C ASP A 151 -7.34 -16.07 8.74
N ALA A 152 -6.20 -16.66 8.36
CA ALA A 152 -5.39 -16.15 7.25
C ALA A 152 -6.25 -15.99 5.99
N HIS A 153 -5.99 -14.91 5.22
CA HIS A 153 -6.76 -14.49 4.03
C HIS A 153 -8.15 -13.89 4.35
N ASP A 154 -8.36 -13.47 5.59
CA ASP A 154 -9.31 -12.43 5.93
C ASP A 154 -8.53 -11.12 6.11
N ALA A 155 -8.91 -10.06 5.40
CA ALA A 155 -8.17 -8.81 5.36
C ALA A 155 -7.96 -8.17 6.75
N LEU A 156 -8.92 -8.27 7.68
CA LEU A 156 -8.73 -7.74 9.03
C LEU A 156 -7.80 -8.62 9.88
N ALA A 157 -7.87 -9.95 9.73
CA ALA A 157 -6.98 -10.86 10.42
C ALA A 157 -5.53 -10.63 9.96
N ASP A 158 -5.32 -10.51 8.65
CA ASP A 158 -4.00 -10.28 8.06
C ASP A 158 -3.43 -8.91 8.43
N VAL A 159 -4.26 -7.85 8.46
CA VAL A 159 -3.83 -6.53 8.95
C VAL A 159 -3.44 -6.57 10.43
N ARG A 160 -4.18 -7.27 11.28
CA ARG A 160 -3.82 -7.40 12.71
C ARG A 160 -2.53 -8.18 12.90
N ALA A 161 -2.34 -9.27 12.15
CA ALA A 161 -1.09 -10.01 12.14
C ALA A 161 0.10 -9.14 11.68
N LEU A 162 -0.09 -8.34 10.64
CA LEU A 162 0.90 -7.38 10.16
C LEU A 162 1.29 -6.36 11.24
N ILE A 163 0.32 -5.83 11.99
CA ILE A 163 0.57 -4.88 13.09
C ILE A 163 1.44 -5.52 14.18
N GLU A 164 1.15 -6.77 14.58
CA GLU A 164 1.98 -7.48 15.56
C GLU A 164 3.40 -7.75 15.05
N ILE A 165 3.56 -8.13 13.80
CA ILE A 165 4.88 -8.26 13.16
C ILE A 165 5.62 -6.93 13.20
N PHE A 166 4.98 -5.85 12.78
CA PHE A 166 5.59 -4.52 12.72
C PHE A 166 6.00 -4.01 14.10
N LYS A 167 5.18 -4.22 15.12
CA LYS A 167 5.51 -3.95 16.51
C LYS A 167 6.80 -4.64 16.93
N HIS A 168 6.96 -5.94 16.66
CA HIS A 168 8.18 -6.68 16.95
C HIS A 168 9.38 -6.20 16.11
N GLN A 169 9.15 -5.85 14.86
CA GLN A 169 10.19 -5.28 14.00
C GLN A 169 10.72 -3.96 14.57
N THR A 170 9.83 -3.07 15.00
CA THR A 170 10.20 -1.75 15.54
C THR A 170 10.84 -1.84 16.94
N MET A 171 10.43 -2.77 17.81
CA MET A 171 11.07 -2.99 19.11
C MET A 171 12.54 -3.42 19.02
N ASN A 172 12.93 -4.04 17.92
CA ASN A 172 14.29 -4.51 17.68
C ASN A 172 15.09 -3.59 16.76
N MET A 173 14.58 -2.38 16.49
CA MET A 173 15.13 -1.44 15.52
C MET A 173 16.02 -0.37 16.15
N GLU A 174 16.79 -0.66 17.20
CA GLU A 174 17.91 0.23 17.56
C GLU A 174 18.86 0.38 16.37
N GLY A 175 18.78 1.52 15.67
CA GLY A 175 19.68 1.88 14.58
C GLY A 175 19.23 1.57 13.15
N ILE A 176 17.95 1.26 12.90
CA ILE A 176 17.45 1.17 11.52
C ILE A 176 16.86 2.52 11.07
N GLU A 177 17.72 3.48 10.90
CA GLU A 177 17.53 4.56 9.93
C GLU A 177 17.89 3.99 8.54
N ASP A 178 17.08 3.05 8.02
CA ASP A 178 17.31 2.55 6.66
C ASP A 178 16.44 3.35 5.69
N PRO A 179 17.05 4.16 4.83
CA PRO A 179 16.32 4.98 3.85
C PRO A 179 15.50 4.15 2.85
N GLU A 180 15.60 2.81 2.82
CA GLU A 180 14.72 1.96 2.02
C GLU A 180 13.27 1.95 2.49
N PHE A 181 12.98 2.35 3.75
CA PHE A 181 11.60 2.45 4.26
C PHE A 181 10.79 3.61 3.69
N ASN A 182 11.41 4.50 2.94
CA ASN A 182 10.75 5.67 2.34
C ASN A 182 10.36 5.47 0.87
N LEU A 183 10.15 4.23 0.45
CA LEU A 183 9.70 3.95 -0.92
C LEU A 183 8.28 4.49 -1.14
N VAL A 184 8.11 5.30 -2.16
CA VAL A 184 6.83 5.91 -2.54
C VAL A 184 6.36 5.47 -3.93
N SER A 185 6.98 4.43 -4.47
CA SER A 185 6.60 3.82 -5.74
C SER A 185 6.57 2.30 -5.63
N PRO A 186 5.60 1.63 -6.27
CA PRO A 186 5.45 0.17 -6.21
C PRO A 186 6.71 -0.60 -6.64
N GLU A 187 7.46 -0.02 -7.58
CA GLU A 187 8.69 -0.64 -8.11
C GLU A 187 9.94 -0.30 -7.29
N GLY A 188 9.80 0.40 -6.16
CA GLY A 188 10.93 0.86 -5.37
C GLY A 188 11.82 1.87 -6.11
N PHE A 189 11.26 2.58 -7.10
CA PHE A 189 12.01 3.51 -7.95
C PHE A 189 12.15 4.89 -7.34
N LEU A 190 11.20 5.32 -6.52
CA LEU A 190 11.18 6.58 -5.81
C LEU A 190 11.14 6.35 -4.31
N LYS A 191 11.80 7.23 -3.56
CA LYS A 191 11.75 7.27 -2.09
C LYS A 191 11.74 8.72 -1.59
N ARG A 192 11.45 8.92 -0.31
CA ARG A 192 11.70 10.20 0.36
C ARG A 192 13.07 10.19 1.03
N ASN A 193 13.74 11.34 1.00
CA ASN A 193 14.96 11.55 1.79
C ASN A 193 14.61 12.02 3.22
N ASP A 194 15.62 12.21 4.06
CA ASP A 194 15.45 12.63 5.46
C ASP A 194 14.74 13.99 5.63
N LYS A 195 14.66 14.78 4.56
CA LYS A 195 13.94 16.05 4.51
C LYS A 195 12.49 15.91 4.01
N GLY A 196 12.08 14.69 3.65
CA GLY A 196 10.78 14.42 3.04
C GLY A 196 10.70 14.67 1.53
N ASP A 197 11.80 15.08 0.88
CA ASP A 197 11.81 15.34 -0.56
C ASP A 197 11.79 14.03 -1.35
N LEU A 198 11.11 14.03 -2.50
CA LEU A 198 11.06 12.89 -3.39
C LEU A 198 12.35 12.76 -4.19
N VAL A 199 13.02 11.61 -4.05
CA VAL A 199 14.28 11.31 -4.74
C VAL A 199 14.20 9.97 -5.48
N PHE A 200 15.04 9.80 -6.50
CA PHE A 200 15.20 8.50 -7.14
C PHE A 200 15.91 7.53 -6.19
N ALA A 201 15.30 6.38 -5.93
CA ALA A 201 15.86 5.34 -5.07
C ALA A 201 16.89 4.48 -5.83
N THR A 202 16.73 4.34 -7.14
CA THR A 202 17.56 3.50 -8.03
C THR A 202 17.84 4.19 -9.37
N GLY A 203 18.63 3.54 -10.22
CA GLY A 203 18.88 3.98 -11.59
C GLY A 203 19.89 5.14 -11.71
N LYS A 204 19.90 5.75 -12.91
CA LYS A 204 20.86 6.80 -13.34
C LYS A 204 20.94 7.98 -12.35
N TYR A 205 19.83 8.32 -11.74
CA TYR A 205 19.70 9.49 -10.85
C TYR A 205 19.48 9.13 -9.39
N LYS A 206 19.94 7.94 -8.95
CA LYS A 206 19.84 7.51 -7.54
C LYS A 206 20.30 8.63 -6.59
N GLY A 207 19.46 8.96 -5.61
CA GLY A 207 19.70 9.98 -4.59
C GLY A 207 19.47 11.43 -5.07
N LYS A 208 19.13 11.66 -6.33
CA LYS A 208 18.83 13.02 -6.83
C LYS A 208 17.36 13.35 -6.65
N LEU A 209 17.07 14.63 -6.39
CA LEU A 209 15.70 15.13 -6.30
C LEU A 209 14.96 14.94 -7.63
N THR A 210 13.73 14.44 -7.57
CA THR A 210 12.90 14.28 -8.78
C THR A 210 12.69 15.62 -9.49
N ASN A 211 12.47 16.70 -8.75
CA ASN A 211 12.25 18.03 -9.30
C ASN A 211 13.45 18.56 -10.11
N ASP A 212 14.67 18.30 -9.64
CA ASP A 212 15.87 18.71 -10.36
C ASP A 212 16.00 17.99 -11.70
N ILE A 213 15.68 16.69 -11.70
CA ILE A 213 15.75 15.88 -12.91
C ILE A 213 14.58 16.18 -13.86
N CYS A 214 13.39 16.48 -13.33
CA CYS A 214 12.26 16.96 -14.12
C CYS A 214 12.63 18.22 -14.94
N SER A 215 13.47 19.09 -14.38
CA SER A 215 13.89 20.32 -15.05
C SER A 215 15.11 20.12 -15.97
N SER A 216 16.01 19.18 -15.64
CA SER A 216 17.31 19.04 -16.31
C SER A 216 17.36 17.90 -17.34
N ASP A 217 16.55 16.83 -17.20
CA ASP A 217 16.51 15.71 -18.14
C ASP A 217 15.06 15.23 -18.38
N ILE A 218 14.34 16.04 -19.15
CA ILE A 218 12.95 15.74 -19.56
C ILE A 218 12.86 14.41 -20.32
N GLY A 219 13.91 14.03 -21.07
CA GLY A 219 13.95 12.76 -21.80
C GLY A 219 13.89 11.55 -20.86
N TYR A 220 14.65 11.61 -19.78
CA TYR A 220 14.64 10.57 -18.74
C TYR A 220 13.27 10.50 -18.03
N ILE A 221 12.68 11.65 -17.71
CA ILE A 221 11.35 11.69 -17.09
C ILE A 221 10.29 11.09 -18.00
N LYS A 222 10.29 11.40 -19.30
CA LYS A 222 9.36 10.77 -20.27
C LYS A 222 9.52 9.25 -20.29
N TRP A 223 10.75 8.76 -20.32
CA TRP A 223 11.04 7.33 -20.25
C TRP A 223 10.51 6.70 -18.95
N VAL A 224 10.67 7.36 -17.81
CA VAL A 224 10.12 6.89 -16.53
C VAL A 224 8.59 6.81 -16.59
N LEU A 225 7.93 7.87 -17.12
CA LEU A 225 6.47 7.92 -17.23
C LEU A 225 5.88 6.86 -18.16
N GLU A 226 6.68 6.37 -19.14
CA GLU A 226 6.28 5.31 -20.06
C GLU A 226 6.59 3.90 -19.51
N LYS A 227 7.67 3.77 -18.73
CA LYS A 227 8.23 2.49 -18.31
C LYS A 227 7.65 1.96 -17.02
N PHE A 228 7.31 2.84 -16.08
CA PHE A 228 6.90 2.49 -14.74
C PHE A 228 5.39 2.66 -14.53
N SER A 229 4.88 2.14 -13.42
CA SER A 229 3.46 2.20 -13.10
C SER A 229 2.91 3.63 -13.07
N ASN A 230 1.61 3.74 -13.22
CA ASN A 230 0.90 5.03 -13.08
C ASN A 230 1.07 5.64 -11.68
N VAL A 231 1.33 4.83 -10.65
CA VAL A 231 1.61 5.32 -9.28
C VAL A 231 2.92 6.08 -9.26
N THR A 232 4.00 5.50 -9.81
CA THR A 232 5.30 6.18 -9.95
C THR A 232 5.18 7.42 -10.82
N ALA A 233 4.48 7.33 -11.95
CA ALA A 233 4.24 8.45 -12.85
C ALA A 233 3.45 9.58 -12.15
N GLN A 234 2.43 9.26 -11.37
CA GLN A 234 1.64 10.25 -10.64
C GLN A 234 2.47 10.92 -9.54
N SER A 235 3.27 10.16 -8.78
CA SER A 235 4.16 10.72 -7.76
C SER A 235 5.16 11.72 -8.33
N ILE A 236 5.69 11.48 -9.53
CA ILE A 236 6.56 12.42 -10.23
C ILE A 236 5.78 13.66 -10.68
N LYS A 237 4.57 13.49 -11.23
CA LYS A 237 3.72 14.61 -11.64
C LYS A 237 3.34 15.49 -10.46
N ASP A 238 2.97 14.88 -9.32
CA ASP A 238 2.60 15.61 -8.12
C ASP A 238 3.79 16.42 -7.59
N ALA A 239 4.99 15.83 -7.53
CA ALA A 239 6.22 16.54 -7.17
C ALA A 239 6.52 17.71 -8.13
N TRP A 240 6.33 17.50 -9.42
CA TRP A 240 6.50 18.56 -10.42
C TRP A 240 5.53 19.74 -10.21
N TYR A 241 4.24 19.46 -9.99
CA TYR A 241 3.25 20.52 -9.78
C TYR A 241 3.45 21.31 -8.48
N VAL A 242 3.95 20.65 -7.42
CA VAL A 242 4.32 21.34 -6.18
C VAL A 242 5.49 22.29 -6.39
N ALA A 243 6.49 21.89 -7.20
CA ALA A 243 7.66 22.71 -7.51
C ALA A 243 7.39 23.82 -8.54
N HIS A 244 6.34 23.63 -9.39
CA HIS A 244 5.98 24.55 -10.46
C HIS A 244 4.47 24.85 -10.41
N PRO A 245 4.00 25.56 -9.36
CA PRO A 245 2.59 25.94 -9.27
C PRO A 245 2.22 26.77 -10.50
N LYS A 246 1.07 26.45 -11.13
CA LYS A 246 0.58 27.24 -12.25
C LYS A 246 0.44 28.69 -11.82
N GLN A 247 1.14 29.58 -12.52
CA GLN A 247 0.91 31.01 -12.47
C GLN A 247 -0.47 31.35 -13.02
#